data_b45d53637a9299638215bee7865c96ee
#
_entry.id   b45d53637a9299638215bee7865c96ee
#
_cell.length_a   1.000
_cell.length_b   1.000
_cell.length_c   1.000
_cell.angle_alpha   90.00
_cell.angle_beta   90.00
_cell.angle_gamma   90.00
#
_symmetry.space_group_name_H-M   'P 1'
#
loop_
_entity.id
_entity.type
_entity.pdbx_description
1 polymer ?
#
loop_
_entity_poly.entity_id
_entity_poly.type
_entity_poly.pdbx_seq_one_letter_code
_entity_poly.pdbx_strand_id
1 'polypeptide(L)'
;MKLKRLPVALSMRLVSDKVLKLKDLWESRSNDIPFFTIGKAAYLDGNAYTDRAKELNKILIKQFKPLYTEIQSVFESEFKEPVGFNPDLALPGFHIFPSDPKLLSVAGNWHIDTPHLTLNLGHEDTWAFTLPIQLPSGGGGMESRESYHAYEVGQMILHKGNDLHRIAS
;
A
#
# COMPACT_ATOMS: atom_id res chain seq x y z
N MET A 1 15.86 2.56 -10.99
CA MET A 1 14.45 2.12 -10.81
C MET A 1 13.55 2.79 -11.85
N LYS A 2 12.74 2.02 -12.58
CA LYS A 2 11.74 2.59 -13.51
C LYS A 2 10.42 2.75 -12.76
N LEU A 3 10.06 3.99 -12.47
CA LEU A 3 8.88 4.34 -11.70
C LEU A 3 7.83 4.96 -12.62
N LYS A 4 6.55 4.62 -12.41
CA LYS A 4 5.41 5.25 -13.08
C LYS A 4 4.54 5.96 -12.04
N ARG A 5 3.99 7.11 -12.41
CA ARG A 5 3.01 7.86 -11.62
C ARG A 5 1.68 7.80 -12.32
N LEU A 6 0.68 7.30 -11.65
CA LEU A 6 -0.66 7.07 -12.17
C LEU A 6 -1.68 7.84 -11.32
N PRO A 7 -2.40 8.81 -11.87
CA PRO A 7 -3.39 9.57 -11.12
C PRO A 7 -4.61 8.69 -10.80
N VAL A 8 -5.15 8.86 -9.60
CA VAL A 8 -6.38 8.23 -9.12
C VAL A 8 -7.45 9.31 -8.98
N ALA A 9 -8.53 9.22 -9.75
CA ALA A 9 -9.56 10.25 -9.86
C ALA A 9 -10.58 10.26 -8.70
N LEU A 10 -10.21 9.74 -7.54
CA LEU A 10 -11.05 9.70 -6.35
C LEU A 10 -10.57 10.70 -5.30
N SER A 11 -11.50 11.28 -4.54
CA SER A 11 -11.16 12.14 -3.40
C SER A 11 -10.47 11.36 -2.29
N MET A 12 -9.16 11.53 -2.12
CA MET A 12 -8.37 10.90 -1.07
C MET A 12 -8.79 11.36 0.33
N ARG A 13 -9.34 12.58 0.47
CA ARG A 13 -9.92 13.05 1.72
C ARG A 13 -11.06 12.15 2.18
N LEU A 14 -11.99 11.79 1.30
CA LEU A 14 -13.10 10.90 1.64
C LEU A 14 -12.61 9.50 2.02
N VAL A 15 -11.54 9.02 1.40
CA VAL A 15 -10.90 7.74 1.76
C VAL A 15 -10.28 7.84 3.14
N SER A 16 -9.49 8.88 3.42
CA SER A 16 -8.88 9.15 4.71
C SER A 16 -9.91 9.23 5.84
N ASP A 17 -11.00 10.01 5.64
CA ASP A 17 -12.08 10.14 6.63
C ASP A 17 -12.72 8.78 6.97
N LYS A 18 -12.84 7.89 5.98
CA LYS A 18 -13.34 6.52 6.22
C LYS A 18 -12.35 5.66 6.97
N VAL A 19 -11.07 5.71 6.62
CA VAL A 19 -10.00 4.99 7.33
C VAL A 19 -9.99 5.37 8.81
N LEU A 20 -10.10 6.67 9.12
CA LEU A 20 -10.15 7.18 10.49
C LEU A 20 -11.39 6.70 11.26
N LYS A 21 -12.54 6.55 10.60
CA LYS A 21 -13.76 6.00 11.21
C LYS A 21 -13.68 4.50 11.52
N LEU A 22 -12.77 3.78 10.90
CA LEU A 22 -12.56 2.35 11.09
C LEU A 22 -11.42 2.05 12.08
N LYS A 23 -11.16 2.93 13.03
CA LYS A 23 -10.06 2.82 14.00
C LYS A 23 -10.10 1.51 14.80
N ASP A 24 -11.28 0.96 15.05
CA ASP A 24 -11.46 -0.31 15.74
C ASP A 24 -10.92 -1.53 14.94
N LEU A 25 -10.66 -1.33 13.64
CA LEU A 25 -10.06 -2.35 12.77
C LEU A 25 -8.54 -2.17 12.59
N TRP A 26 -7.96 -1.15 13.22
CA TRP A 26 -6.53 -0.92 13.13
C TRP A 26 -5.76 -1.97 13.91
N GLU A 27 -4.92 -2.74 13.24
CA GLU A 27 -4.04 -3.72 13.84
C GLU A 27 -2.67 -3.09 14.08
N SER A 28 -2.19 -3.06 15.33
CA SER A 28 -0.85 -2.54 15.67
C SER A 28 0.23 -3.45 15.08
N ARG A 29 1.25 -2.87 14.47
CA ARG A 29 2.32 -3.59 13.79
C ARG A 29 3.70 -3.39 14.42
N SER A 30 3.79 -2.51 15.41
CA SER A 30 5.03 -2.24 16.13
C SER A 30 4.71 -1.87 17.57
N ASN A 31 5.61 -2.21 18.48
CA ASN A 31 5.55 -1.78 19.87
C ASN A 31 6.31 -0.46 20.09
N ASP A 32 7.21 -0.11 19.18
CA ASP A 32 8.14 1.02 19.35
C ASP A 32 7.65 2.30 18.67
N ILE A 33 6.95 2.14 17.53
CA ILE A 33 6.42 3.26 16.75
C ILE A 33 4.92 3.05 16.48
N PRO A 34 4.12 4.12 16.36
CA PRO A 34 2.72 4.02 16.04
C PRO A 34 2.52 3.67 14.56
N PHE A 35 2.61 2.40 14.25
CA PHE A 35 2.36 1.84 12.93
C PHE A 35 1.21 0.85 12.99
N PHE A 36 0.18 1.08 12.19
CA PHE A 36 -1.04 0.27 12.13
C PHE A 36 -1.37 -0.12 10.70
N THR A 37 -2.17 -1.18 10.54
CA THR A 37 -2.77 -1.54 9.25
C THR A 37 -4.26 -1.80 9.39
N ILE A 38 -5.00 -1.59 8.27
CA ILE A 38 -6.28 -2.25 8.04
C ILE A 38 -6.08 -3.20 6.86
N GLY A 39 -6.38 -4.47 7.05
CA GLY A 39 -6.08 -5.52 6.06
C GLY A 39 -4.77 -6.23 6.37
N LYS A 40 -4.42 -7.19 5.53
CA LYS A 40 -3.23 -8.02 5.66
C LYS A 40 -2.14 -7.58 4.70
N ALA A 41 -0.89 -7.73 5.10
CA ALA A 41 0.27 -7.44 4.28
C ALA A 41 1.24 -8.63 4.35
N ALA A 42 1.60 -9.20 3.19
CA ALA A 42 2.39 -10.43 3.12
C ALA A 42 3.71 -10.34 3.91
N TYR A 43 4.38 -9.19 3.86
CA TYR A 43 5.66 -8.98 4.55
C TYR A 43 5.52 -8.85 6.08
N LEU A 44 4.33 -8.52 6.60
CA LEU A 44 4.06 -8.40 8.03
C LEU A 44 3.44 -9.68 8.61
N ASP A 45 2.56 -10.31 7.84
CA ASP A 45 1.73 -11.43 8.30
C ASP A 45 2.36 -12.80 7.98
N GLY A 46 3.32 -12.86 7.05
CA GLY A 46 3.98 -14.13 6.70
C GLY A 46 2.98 -15.23 6.36
N ASN A 47 3.08 -16.38 7.02
CA ASN A 47 2.17 -17.52 6.82
C ASN A 47 0.72 -17.22 7.23
N ALA A 48 0.48 -16.25 8.10
CA ALA A 48 -0.86 -15.84 8.52
C ALA A 48 -1.52 -14.82 7.56
N TYR A 49 -0.88 -14.52 6.42
CA TYR A 49 -1.39 -13.57 5.45
C TYR A 49 -2.79 -13.90 4.93
N THR A 50 -3.09 -15.18 4.71
CA THR A 50 -4.40 -15.63 4.23
C THR A 50 -5.43 -15.79 5.35
N ASP A 51 -4.98 -15.81 6.62
CA ASP A 51 -5.87 -15.90 7.76
C ASP A 51 -6.78 -14.68 7.82
N ARG A 52 -8.07 -14.93 7.95
CA ARG A 52 -9.09 -13.88 7.98
C ARG A 52 -9.10 -12.95 6.76
N ALA A 53 -8.27 -13.22 5.71
CA ALA A 53 -8.23 -12.37 4.52
C ALA A 53 -9.62 -12.22 3.90
N LYS A 54 -10.38 -13.31 3.76
CA LYS A 54 -11.74 -13.29 3.17
C LYS A 54 -12.72 -12.44 3.98
N GLU A 55 -12.62 -12.44 5.30
CA GLU A 55 -13.46 -11.62 6.17
C GLU A 55 -13.12 -10.14 6.04
N LEU A 56 -11.81 -9.82 6.11
CA LEU A 56 -11.32 -8.46 5.96
C LEU A 56 -11.60 -7.91 4.56
N ASN A 57 -11.46 -8.71 3.52
CA ASN A 57 -11.79 -8.34 2.14
C ASN A 57 -13.27 -7.92 2.00
N LYS A 58 -14.20 -8.64 2.65
CA LYS A 58 -15.63 -8.25 2.65
C LYS A 58 -15.82 -6.86 3.28
N ILE A 59 -15.15 -6.58 4.39
CA ILE A 59 -15.20 -5.28 5.05
C ILE A 59 -14.60 -4.20 4.16
N LEU A 60 -13.41 -4.45 3.61
CA LEU A 60 -12.70 -3.51 2.75
C LEU A 60 -13.51 -3.18 1.50
N ILE A 61 -14.06 -4.20 0.81
CA ILE A 61 -14.92 -3.99 -0.36
C ILE A 61 -16.17 -3.18 0.03
N LYS A 62 -16.85 -3.52 1.12
CA LYS A 62 -18.03 -2.80 1.57
C LYS A 62 -17.75 -1.31 1.81
N GLN A 63 -16.60 -1.00 2.39
CA GLN A 63 -16.24 0.37 2.77
C GLN A 63 -15.57 1.15 1.62
N PHE A 64 -14.75 0.48 0.81
CA PHE A 64 -13.85 1.13 -0.14
C PHE A 64 -14.04 0.66 -1.59
N LYS A 65 -15.22 0.11 -1.95
CA LYS A 65 -15.50 -0.34 -3.32
C LYS A 65 -15.10 0.67 -4.40
N PRO A 66 -15.44 1.98 -4.29
CA PRO A 66 -15.03 2.95 -5.30
C PRO A 66 -13.52 3.06 -5.45
N LEU A 67 -12.76 2.97 -4.34
CA LEU A 67 -11.30 3.00 -4.40
C LEU A 67 -10.73 1.78 -5.13
N TYR A 68 -11.20 0.58 -4.80
CA TYR A 68 -10.73 -0.64 -5.47
C TYR A 68 -11.11 -0.67 -6.96
N THR A 69 -12.31 -0.20 -7.30
CA THR A 69 -12.72 -0.07 -8.71
C THR A 69 -11.82 0.90 -9.45
N GLU A 70 -11.48 2.04 -8.84
CA GLU A 70 -10.59 3.03 -9.46
C GLU A 70 -9.16 2.50 -9.62
N ILE A 71 -8.59 1.85 -8.60
CA ILE A 71 -7.28 1.19 -8.67
C ILE A 71 -7.24 0.18 -9.82
N GLN A 72 -8.28 -0.66 -9.93
CA GLN A 72 -8.41 -1.63 -11.01
C GLN A 72 -8.42 -0.95 -12.38
N SER A 73 -9.23 0.09 -12.56
CA SER A 73 -9.33 0.84 -13.82
C SER A 73 -8.01 1.51 -14.20
N VAL A 74 -7.28 2.05 -13.24
CA VAL A 74 -5.95 2.63 -13.46
C VAL A 74 -4.97 1.58 -13.97
N PHE A 75 -4.96 0.39 -13.38
CA PHE A 75 -4.10 -0.71 -13.83
C PHE A 75 -4.51 -1.25 -15.20
N GLU A 76 -5.81 -1.43 -15.47
CA GLU A 76 -6.31 -1.84 -16.79
C GLU A 76 -5.88 -0.84 -17.87
N SER A 77 -5.97 0.44 -17.56
CA SER A 77 -5.51 1.50 -18.46
C SER A 77 -4.00 1.46 -18.69
N GLU A 78 -3.20 1.19 -17.65
CA GLU A 78 -1.74 1.16 -17.74
C GLU A 78 -1.22 -0.08 -18.47
N PHE A 79 -1.74 -1.26 -18.11
CA PHE A 79 -1.26 -2.53 -18.66
C PHE A 79 -1.94 -2.93 -19.96
N LYS A 80 -3.06 -2.27 -20.32
CA LYS A 80 -3.90 -2.60 -21.49
C LYS A 80 -4.44 -4.03 -21.45
N GLU A 81 -4.67 -4.55 -20.25
CA GLU A 81 -5.15 -5.90 -19.99
C GLU A 81 -6.22 -5.84 -18.89
N PRO A 82 -7.18 -6.79 -18.87
CA PRO A 82 -8.10 -6.93 -17.75
C PRO A 82 -7.33 -7.21 -16.44
N VAL A 83 -7.65 -6.48 -15.40
CA VAL A 83 -7.05 -6.63 -14.06
C VAL A 83 -8.13 -7.04 -13.08
N GLY A 84 -7.83 -7.94 -12.16
CA GLY A 84 -8.73 -8.35 -11.10
C GLY A 84 -8.00 -8.64 -9.80
N PHE A 85 -8.75 -8.61 -8.70
CA PHE A 85 -8.24 -9.04 -7.40
C PHE A 85 -8.41 -10.55 -7.25
N ASN A 86 -7.35 -11.24 -6.86
CA ASN A 86 -7.44 -12.67 -6.55
C ASN A 86 -8.29 -12.85 -5.28
N PRO A 87 -9.41 -13.62 -5.32
CA PRO A 87 -10.31 -13.76 -4.18
C PRO A 87 -9.71 -14.55 -3.01
N ASP A 88 -8.64 -15.30 -3.25
CA ASP A 88 -7.96 -16.10 -2.23
C ASP A 88 -6.84 -15.33 -1.51
N LEU A 89 -6.49 -14.15 -2.00
CA LEU A 89 -5.49 -13.27 -1.41
C LEU A 89 -6.15 -12.08 -0.72
N ALA A 90 -5.42 -11.46 0.21
CA ALA A 90 -5.86 -10.23 0.83
C ALA A 90 -5.84 -9.08 -0.20
N LEU A 91 -6.87 -8.25 -0.15
CA LEU A 91 -6.89 -6.98 -0.89
C LEU A 91 -5.78 -6.05 -0.36
N PRO A 92 -5.29 -5.14 -1.21
CA PRO A 92 -4.41 -4.07 -0.74
C PRO A 92 -5.03 -3.34 0.45
N GLY A 93 -4.34 -3.38 1.58
CA GLY A 93 -4.78 -2.75 2.82
C GLY A 93 -4.23 -1.34 2.97
N PHE A 94 -4.46 -0.77 4.13
CA PHE A 94 -3.98 0.56 4.49
C PHE A 94 -2.82 0.46 5.48
N HIS A 95 -1.77 1.22 5.24
CA HIS A 95 -0.70 1.47 6.20
C HIS A 95 -0.93 2.84 6.84
N ILE A 96 -0.98 2.88 8.17
CA ILE A 96 -1.41 4.05 8.91
C ILE A 96 -0.32 4.44 9.90
N PHE A 97 0.21 5.62 9.73
CA PHE A 97 1.22 6.25 10.59
C PHE A 97 0.61 7.51 11.19
N PRO A 98 0.03 7.46 12.41
CA PRO A 98 -0.45 8.65 13.10
C PRO A 98 0.68 9.65 13.31
N SER A 99 0.32 10.93 13.45
CA SER A 99 1.31 11.96 13.75
C SER A 99 1.99 11.68 15.11
N ASP A 100 3.29 11.37 15.07
CA ASP A 100 4.11 11.09 16.24
C ASP A 100 5.54 11.57 15.97
N PRO A 101 6.17 12.28 16.92
CA PRO A 101 7.57 12.72 16.78
C PRO A 101 8.57 11.60 16.51
N LYS A 102 8.30 10.38 16.99
CA LYS A 102 9.15 9.21 16.75
C LYS A 102 9.25 8.87 15.26
N LEU A 103 8.22 9.18 14.46
CA LEU A 103 8.23 8.90 13.03
C LEU A 103 9.09 9.87 12.23
N LEU A 104 9.41 11.04 12.77
CA LEU A 104 10.25 12.04 12.10
C LEU A 104 11.69 11.58 11.88
N SER A 105 12.14 10.61 12.66
CA SER A 105 13.52 10.07 12.61
C SER A 105 13.60 8.66 12.03
N VAL A 106 12.48 8.09 11.60
CA VAL A 106 12.43 6.71 11.12
C VAL A 106 12.37 6.70 9.61
N ALA A 107 13.47 6.30 8.98
CA ALA A 107 13.45 5.86 7.59
C ALA A 107 13.15 4.36 7.53
N GLY A 108 12.39 3.91 6.54
CA GLY A 108 12.21 2.50 6.27
C GLY A 108 13.55 1.81 5.98
N ASN A 109 13.64 0.52 6.28
CA ASN A 109 14.79 -0.28 5.85
C ASN A 109 14.81 -0.43 4.33
N TRP A 110 16.01 -0.54 3.77
CA TRP A 110 16.17 -0.91 2.36
C TRP A 110 15.63 -2.33 2.13
N HIS A 111 14.72 -2.48 1.19
CA HIS A 111 14.06 -3.76 0.89
C HIS A 111 13.68 -3.85 -0.59
N ILE A 112 13.30 -5.05 -0.97
CA ILE A 112 12.59 -5.36 -2.22
C ILE A 112 11.26 -5.98 -1.86
N ASP A 113 10.25 -5.75 -2.69
CA ASP A 113 8.93 -6.35 -2.49
C ASP A 113 8.89 -7.76 -3.07
N THR A 114 8.89 -8.74 -2.19
CA THR A 114 8.90 -10.16 -2.56
C THR A 114 7.66 -10.94 -2.09
N PRO A 115 6.43 -10.38 -2.16
CA PRO A 115 5.23 -11.10 -1.73
C PRO A 115 5.01 -12.38 -2.54
N HIS A 116 5.46 -12.42 -3.79
CA HIS A 116 5.40 -13.57 -4.67
C HIS A 116 6.18 -14.78 -4.11
N LEU A 117 7.28 -14.57 -3.36
CA LEU A 117 8.00 -15.67 -2.69
C LEU A 117 7.18 -16.26 -1.57
N THR A 118 6.60 -15.41 -0.71
CA THR A 118 5.73 -15.83 0.40
C THR A 118 4.48 -16.53 -0.10
N LEU A 119 3.95 -16.10 -1.23
CA LEU A 119 2.70 -16.60 -1.80
C LEU A 119 2.91 -17.68 -2.87
N ASN A 120 4.16 -18.07 -3.12
CA ASN A 120 4.55 -19.04 -4.16
C ASN A 120 3.98 -18.70 -5.55
N LEU A 121 4.02 -17.42 -5.92
CA LEU A 121 3.62 -16.91 -7.21
C LEU A 121 4.84 -16.77 -8.13
N GLY A 122 4.62 -16.85 -9.45
CA GLY A 122 5.69 -16.68 -10.44
C GLY A 122 6.38 -15.30 -10.35
N HIS A 123 7.64 -15.25 -10.76
CA HIS A 123 8.55 -14.11 -10.51
C HIS A 123 8.58 -13.00 -11.55
N GLU A 124 8.15 -13.29 -12.77
CA GLU A 124 8.74 -12.59 -13.93
C GLU A 124 8.27 -11.15 -14.10
N ASP A 125 7.10 -10.78 -13.59
CA ASP A 125 6.56 -9.43 -13.77
C ASP A 125 5.82 -8.89 -12.54
N THR A 126 6.44 -9.03 -11.38
CA THR A 126 5.86 -8.49 -10.14
C THR A 126 5.96 -6.96 -10.11
N TRP A 127 4.84 -6.32 -9.89
CA TRP A 127 4.75 -4.89 -9.67
C TRP A 127 4.25 -4.61 -8.25
N ALA A 128 4.84 -3.60 -7.63
CA ALA A 128 4.37 -3.04 -6.36
C ALA A 128 3.84 -1.63 -6.57
N PHE A 129 2.90 -1.22 -5.75
CA PHE A 129 2.38 0.14 -5.79
C PHE A 129 2.18 0.73 -4.41
N THR A 130 2.32 2.04 -4.34
CA THR A 130 1.94 2.84 -3.18
C THR A 130 1.01 3.96 -3.65
N LEU A 131 -0.15 4.09 -3.01
CA LEU A 131 -1.09 5.18 -3.22
C LEU A 131 -1.13 6.05 -1.96
N PRO A 132 -0.50 7.22 -1.95
CA PRO A 132 -0.57 8.14 -0.84
C PRO A 132 -1.98 8.74 -0.72
N ILE A 133 -2.64 8.48 0.42
CA ILE A 133 -3.99 8.96 0.71
C ILE A 133 -3.94 10.24 1.53
N GLN A 134 -2.96 10.34 2.43
CA GLN A 134 -2.67 11.49 3.25
C GLN A 134 -1.17 11.53 3.52
N LEU A 135 -0.61 12.72 3.56
CA LEU A 135 0.80 12.95 3.87
C LEU A 135 0.95 13.87 5.07
N PRO A 136 2.04 13.76 5.83
CA PRO A 136 2.40 14.75 6.84
C PRO A 136 2.75 16.09 6.17
N SER A 137 2.77 17.17 6.96
CA SER A 137 3.11 18.51 6.45
C SER A 137 4.51 18.61 5.82
N GLY A 138 5.44 17.77 6.28
CA GLY A 138 6.79 17.67 5.71
C GLY A 138 6.85 16.87 4.40
N GLY A 139 5.75 16.23 3.98
CA GLY A 139 5.75 15.32 2.84
C GLY A 139 6.17 13.91 3.21
N GLY A 140 6.72 13.20 2.27
CA GLY A 140 7.25 11.86 2.36
C GLY A 140 7.51 11.33 0.95
N GLY A 141 8.20 10.22 0.84
CA GLY A 141 8.54 9.68 -0.47
C GLY A 141 9.12 8.28 -0.42
N MET A 142 9.59 7.87 -1.58
CA MET A 142 10.34 6.64 -1.78
C MET A 142 11.75 6.97 -2.25
N GLU A 143 12.73 6.40 -1.62
CA GLU A 143 14.12 6.43 -2.09
C GLU A 143 14.46 5.15 -2.85
N SER A 144 15.09 5.31 -4.00
CA SER A 144 15.90 4.30 -4.66
C SER A 144 17.39 4.63 -4.43
N ARG A 145 18.30 3.76 -4.85
CA ARG A 145 19.75 4.05 -4.77
C ARG A 145 20.16 5.29 -5.56
N GLU A 146 19.38 5.67 -6.57
CA GLU A 146 19.74 6.71 -7.54
C GLU A 146 18.94 8.00 -7.35
N SER A 147 17.77 7.94 -6.70
CA SER A 147 16.85 9.06 -6.68
C SER A 147 15.84 8.98 -5.53
N TYR A 148 15.37 10.16 -5.12
CA TYR A 148 14.22 10.34 -4.24
C TYR A 148 12.98 10.68 -5.07
N HIS A 149 11.88 10.05 -4.75
CA HIS A 149 10.58 10.23 -5.40
C HIS A 149 9.55 10.70 -4.36
N ALA A 150 9.31 12.01 -4.32
CA ALA A 150 8.30 12.58 -3.43
C ALA A 150 6.92 11.94 -3.69
N TYR A 151 6.19 11.67 -2.62
CA TYR A 151 4.79 11.27 -2.70
C TYR A 151 3.89 12.47 -2.96
N GLU A 152 2.83 12.22 -3.71
CA GLU A 152 1.76 13.19 -3.96
C GLU A 152 0.43 12.50 -3.67
N VAL A 153 -0.44 13.16 -2.90
CA VAL A 153 -1.77 12.59 -2.54
C VAL A 153 -2.58 12.33 -3.81
N GLY A 154 -3.06 11.09 -3.95
CA GLY A 154 -3.82 10.66 -5.12
C GLY A 154 -2.98 10.27 -6.35
N GLN A 155 -1.66 10.35 -6.26
CA GLN A 155 -0.74 9.87 -7.30
C GLN A 155 -0.18 8.51 -6.90
N MET A 156 -0.68 7.45 -7.50
CA MET A 156 -0.15 6.11 -7.28
C MET A 156 1.24 5.98 -7.89
N ILE A 157 2.19 5.53 -7.11
CA ILE A 157 3.53 5.17 -7.56
C ILE A 157 3.56 3.66 -7.83
N LEU A 158 3.96 3.30 -9.05
CA LEU A 158 4.09 1.92 -9.49
C LEU A 158 5.53 1.63 -9.87
N HIS A 159 6.11 0.55 -9.36
CA HIS A 159 7.48 0.14 -9.64
C HIS A 159 7.61 -1.40 -9.71
N LYS A 160 8.72 -1.90 -10.24
CA LYS A 160 8.99 -3.34 -10.19
C LYS A 160 9.25 -3.78 -8.74
N GLY A 161 8.68 -4.90 -8.34
CA GLY A 161 8.82 -5.42 -6.98
C GLY A 161 10.27 -5.75 -6.59
N ASN A 162 11.11 -6.08 -7.54
CA ASN A 162 12.54 -6.36 -7.32
C ASN A 162 13.44 -5.11 -7.29
N ASP A 163 12.89 -3.91 -7.47
CA ASP A 163 13.64 -2.67 -7.33
C ASP A 163 13.92 -2.39 -5.84
N LEU A 164 15.21 -2.23 -5.48
CA LEU A 164 15.61 -1.92 -4.12
C LEU A 164 15.22 -0.49 -3.76
N HIS A 165 14.42 -0.34 -2.71
CA HIS A 165 13.88 0.93 -2.27
C HIS A 165 13.65 0.99 -0.75
N ARG A 166 13.32 2.17 -0.25
CA ARG A 166 12.81 2.40 1.12
C ARG A 166 11.84 3.56 1.16
N ILE A 167 10.99 3.59 2.18
CA ILE A 167 10.18 4.78 2.50
C ILE A 167 11.07 5.78 3.22
N ALA A 168 11.00 7.04 2.81
CA ALA A 168 11.71 8.17 3.41
C ALA A 168 10.74 9.32 3.75
N SER A 169 11.04 10.04 4.80
CA SER A 169 10.31 11.23 5.27
C SER A 169 11.06 12.49 4.91
#